data_754efac3a0b6024dc4e63293b41d31f8
#
_entry.id   754efac3a0b6024dc4e63293b41d31f8
#
_cell.length_a   1.000
_cell.length_b   1.000
_cell.length_c   1.000
_cell.angle_alpha   90.00
_cell.angle_beta   90.00
_cell.angle_gamma   90.00
#
_symmetry.space_group_name_H-M   'P 1'
#
loop_
_entity.id
_entity.type
_entity.pdbx_description
1 polymer ?
#
loop_
_entity_poly.entity_id
_entity_poly.type
_entity_poly.pdbx_seq_one_letter_code
_entity_poly.pdbx_strand_id
1 'polypeptide(L)'
;LKAMQLLIEKKGGICVIEEKNEGEHNNSFFLPLQVGGIMSNENGYLVAEKYIHIDKKVKELGCKLTSPFMTLSFMALLVIPEIKISDKGLFDVKLFDFIPLFNK
;
A
#
# COMPACT_ATOMS: atom_id res chain seq x y z
N LEU A 1 3.93 -6.84 8.91
CA LEU A 1 5.28 -7.31 8.49
C LEU A 1 5.21 -8.19 7.23
N LYS A 2 4.38 -9.24 7.19
CA LYS A 2 4.27 -10.15 6.01
C LYS A 2 3.91 -9.40 4.72
N ALA A 3 2.95 -8.46 4.78
CA ALA A 3 2.59 -7.64 3.62
C ALA A 3 3.76 -6.78 3.12
N MET A 4 4.50 -6.17 4.03
CA MET A 4 5.70 -5.39 3.68
C MET A 4 6.76 -6.26 3.02
N GLN A 5 7.05 -7.44 3.59
CA GLN A 5 8.02 -8.38 3.01
C GLN A 5 7.63 -8.81 1.60
N LEU A 6 6.34 -9.14 1.38
CA LEU A 6 5.83 -9.49 0.06
C LEU A 6 6.00 -8.37 -0.95
N LEU A 7 5.68 -7.12 -0.56
CA LEU A 7 5.86 -5.95 -1.44
C LEU A 7 7.33 -5.70 -1.78
N ILE A 8 8.25 -5.89 -0.83
CA ILE A 8 9.69 -5.77 -1.05
C ILE A 8 10.17 -6.85 -2.03
N GLU A 9 9.81 -8.11 -1.80
CA GLU A 9 10.18 -9.23 -2.68
C GLU A 9 9.68 -9.02 -4.12
N LYS A 10 8.46 -8.53 -4.27
CA LYS A 10 7.80 -8.30 -5.57
C LYS A 10 8.10 -6.94 -6.19
N LYS A 11 8.91 -6.11 -5.53
CA LYS A 11 9.33 -4.77 -6.00
C LYS A 11 8.16 -3.81 -6.22
N GLY A 12 7.15 -3.89 -5.35
CA GLY A 12 5.97 -3.02 -5.37
C GLY A 12 4.70 -3.73 -5.83
N GLY A 13 3.60 -2.99 -5.81
CA GLY A 13 2.27 -3.50 -6.13
C GLY A 13 1.29 -3.27 -4.99
N ILE A 14 0.22 -4.05 -5.00
CA ILE A 14 -0.82 -4.03 -3.97
C ILE A 14 -0.94 -5.44 -3.39
N CYS A 15 -1.01 -5.56 -2.06
CA CYS A 15 -1.22 -6.84 -1.42
C CYS A 15 -2.19 -6.77 -0.25
N VAL A 16 -2.86 -7.88 0.00
CA VAL A 16 -3.69 -8.12 1.18
C VAL A 16 -3.28 -9.45 1.78
N ILE A 17 -3.04 -9.45 3.08
CA ILE A 17 -2.77 -10.67 3.86
C ILE A 17 -3.95 -10.89 4.79
N GLU A 18 -4.62 -11.99 4.62
CA GLU A 18 -5.66 -12.47 5.53
C GLU A 18 -5.01 -13.41 6.54
N GLU A 19 -4.93 -12.97 7.80
CA GLU A 19 -4.47 -13.83 8.88
C GLU A 19 -5.61 -14.77 9.31
N LYS A 20 -5.33 -16.05 9.31
CA LYS A 20 -6.21 -17.08 9.83
C LYS A 20 -5.75 -17.51 11.22
N ASN A 21 -6.62 -18.23 11.93
CA ASN A 21 -6.34 -18.75 13.26
C ASN A 21 -5.09 -19.66 13.29
N GLU A 22 -4.53 -19.83 14.47
CA GLU A 22 -3.35 -20.68 14.68
C GLU A 22 -3.53 -22.09 14.05
N GLY A 23 -2.60 -22.45 13.16
CA GLY A 23 -2.60 -23.75 12.45
C GLY A 23 -3.08 -23.68 10.99
N GLU A 24 -3.67 -22.59 10.53
CA GLU A 24 -4.04 -22.40 9.13
C GLU A 24 -3.04 -21.52 8.36
N HIS A 25 -2.86 -21.83 7.07
CA HIS A 25 -2.04 -20.98 6.22
C HIS A 25 -2.75 -19.65 5.93
N ASN A 26 -2.04 -18.54 6.14
CA ASN A 26 -2.53 -17.22 5.76
C ASN A 26 -2.73 -17.13 4.25
N ASN A 27 -3.85 -16.54 3.84
CA ASN A 27 -4.07 -16.24 2.44
C ASN A 27 -3.39 -14.92 2.06
N SER A 28 -2.70 -14.92 0.95
CA SER A 28 -2.12 -13.69 0.39
C SER A 28 -2.71 -13.42 -0.99
N PHE A 29 -3.19 -12.20 -1.18
CA PHE A 29 -3.68 -11.69 -2.45
C PHE A 29 -2.73 -10.59 -2.92
N PHE A 30 -2.27 -10.68 -4.14
CA PHE A 30 -1.25 -9.79 -4.65
C PHE A 30 -1.55 -9.34 -6.08
N LEU A 31 -1.43 -8.04 -6.32
CA LEU A 31 -1.44 -7.43 -7.66
C LEU A 31 -0.07 -6.85 -7.93
N PRO A 32 0.71 -7.45 -8.84
CA PRO A 32 2.01 -6.90 -9.22
C PRO A 32 1.85 -5.60 -10.02
N LEU A 33 2.63 -4.58 -9.66
CA LEU A 33 2.74 -3.33 -10.40
C LEU A 33 4.22 -3.08 -10.67
N GLN A 34 4.71 -3.64 -11.75
CA GLN A 34 6.14 -3.79 -12.03
C GLN A 34 6.83 -2.49 -12.46
N VAL A 35 6.07 -1.50 -12.93
CA VAL A 35 6.61 -0.22 -13.39
C VAL A 35 6.58 0.78 -12.23
N GLY A 36 7.73 1.03 -11.64
CA GLY A 36 7.88 1.93 -10.50
C GLY A 36 7.15 1.48 -9.22
N GLY A 37 6.66 0.24 -9.17
CA GLY A 37 5.89 -0.28 -8.04
C GLY A 37 4.42 0.15 -7.98
N ILE A 38 3.97 0.96 -8.95
CA ILE A 38 2.63 1.58 -8.94
C ILE A 38 1.88 1.46 -10.28
N MET A 39 2.53 0.98 -11.33
CA MET A 39 1.95 0.79 -12.66
C MET A 39 2.26 -0.60 -13.20
N SER A 40 1.50 -1.05 -14.17
CA SER A 40 1.69 -2.33 -14.85
C SER A 40 1.83 -2.11 -16.36
N ASN A 41 2.63 -2.95 -17.00
CA ASN A 41 2.73 -3.07 -18.45
C ASN A 41 1.85 -4.21 -19.01
N GLU A 42 1.07 -4.87 -18.16
CA GLU A 42 0.10 -5.88 -18.58
C GLU A 42 -1.13 -5.23 -19.22
N ASN A 43 -1.95 -6.06 -19.87
CA ASN A 43 -3.23 -5.63 -20.43
C ASN A 43 -4.12 -5.02 -19.35
N GLY A 44 -4.65 -3.81 -19.58
CA GLY A 44 -5.41 -3.05 -18.60
C GLY A 44 -6.67 -3.77 -18.09
N TYR A 45 -7.33 -4.56 -18.93
CA TYR A 45 -8.51 -5.34 -18.50
C TYR A 45 -8.12 -6.43 -17.49
N LEU A 46 -7.01 -7.12 -17.71
CA LEU A 46 -6.51 -8.13 -16.76
C LEU A 46 -6.10 -7.49 -15.43
N VAL A 47 -5.45 -6.33 -15.48
CA VAL A 47 -5.07 -5.58 -14.28
C VAL A 47 -6.32 -5.14 -13.51
N ALA A 48 -7.33 -4.64 -14.21
CA ALA A 48 -8.61 -4.23 -13.61
C ALA A 48 -9.33 -5.40 -12.93
N GLU A 49 -9.38 -6.57 -13.54
CA GLU A 49 -9.96 -7.77 -12.94
C GLU A 49 -9.23 -8.17 -11.65
N LYS A 50 -7.91 -8.20 -11.68
CA LYS A 50 -7.07 -8.48 -10.50
C LYS A 50 -7.30 -7.44 -9.39
N TYR A 51 -7.41 -6.16 -9.75
CA TYR A 51 -7.69 -5.07 -8.82
C TYR A 51 -9.07 -5.22 -8.16
N ILE A 52 -10.10 -5.49 -8.94
CA ILE A 52 -11.47 -5.72 -8.45
C ILE A 52 -11.50 -6.89 -7.47
N HIS A 53 -10.78 -7.97 -7.78
CA HIS A 53 -10.70 -9.13 -6.91
C HIS A 53 -10.07 -8.78 -5.54
N ILE A 54 -8.95 -8.07 -5.54
CA ILE A 54 -8.27 -7.63 -4.31
C ILE A 54 -9.12 -6.63 -3.52
N ASP A 55 -9.77 -5.67 -4.19
CA ASP A 55 -10.67 -4.70 -3.57
C ASP A 55 -11.85 -5.38 -2.88
N LYS A 56 -12.44 -6.37 -3.53
CA LYS A 56 -13.50 -7.21 -2.94
C LYS A 56 -13.02 -7.91 -1.68
N LYS A 57 -11.82 -8.48 -1.70
CA LYS A 57 -11.24 -9.15 -0.52
C LYS A 57 -11.05 -8.23 0.67
N VAL A 58 -10.58 -7.01 0.45
CA VAL A 58 -10.45 -6.01 1.52
C VAL A 58 -11.81 -5.64 2.11
N LYS A 59 -12.84 -5.53 1.28
CA LYS A 59 -14.22 -5.26 1.73
C LYS A 59 -14.80 -6.42 2.53
N GLU A 60 -14.54 -7.65 2.12
CA GLU A 60 -14.92 -8.86 2.88
C GLU A 60 -14.26 -8.89 4.27
N LEU A 61 -13.04 -8.36 4.40
CA LEU A 61 -12.33 -8.20 5.67
C LEU A 61 -12.85 -7.03 6.55
N GLY A 62 -13.88 -6.33 6.10
CA GLY A 62 -14.57 -5.29 6.87
C GLY A 62 -14.20 -3.85 6.51
N CYS A 63 -13.41 -3.62 5.46
CA CYS A 63 -13.10 -2.27 5.00
C CYS A 63 -14.35 -1.58 4.42
N LYS A 64 -14.68 -0.39 4.95
CA LYS A 64 -15.84 0.41 4.52
C LYS A 64 -15.49 1.52 3.51
N LEU A 65 -14.21 1.68 3.18
CA LEU A 65 -13.77 2.68 2.22
C LEU A 65 -14.18 2.29 0.80
N THR A 66 -14.59 3.27 0.02
CA THR A 66 -14.94 3.08 -1.39
C THR A 66 -13.74 2.59 -2.21
N SER A 67 -12.59 3.21 -2.00
CA SER A 67 -11.33 2.91 -2.70
C SER A 67 -10.17 2.83 -1.70
N PRO A 68 -10.01 1.71 -0.99
CA PRO A 68 -9.03 1.59 0.10
C PRO A 68 -7.59 1.78 -0.37
N PHE A 69 -7.21 1.20 -1.49
CA PHE A 69 -5.84 1.30 -1.99
C PHE A 69 -5.51 2.68 -2.54
N MET A 70 -6.47 3.36 -3.16
CA MET A 70 -6.30 4.75 -3.55
C MET A 70 -6.14 5.66 -2.34
N THR A 71 -6.92 5.44 -1.29
CA THR A 71 -6.79 6.16 -0.02
C THR A 71 -5.39 5.96 0.59
N LEU A 72 -4.88 4.73 0.62
CA LEU A 72 -3.52 4.45 1.09
C LEU A 72 -2.45 5.12 0.21
N SER A 73 -2.64 5.15 -1.11
CA SER A 73 -1.72 5.85 -2.02
C SER A 73 -1.61 7.33 -1.70
N PHE A 74 -2.73 7.99 -1.44
CA PHE A 74 -2.74 9.39 -1.01
C PHE A 74 -2.05 9.60 0.33
N MET A 75 -2.24 8.67 1.28
CA MET A 75 -1.58 8.76 2.59
C MET A 75 -0.05 8.63 2.50
N ALA A 76 0.47 8.02 1.45
CA ALA A 76 1.91 7.88 1.21
C ALA A 76 2.55 9.10 0.55
N LEU A 77 1.78 10.05 0.01
CA LEU A 77 2.31 11.24 -0.64
C LEU A 77 2.86 12.23 0.38
N LEU A 78 4.12 12.68 0.17
CA LEU A 78 4.79 13.63 1.06
C LEU A 78 4.09 14.99 1.15
N VAL A 79 3.39 15.39 0.11
CA VAL A 79 2.72 16.71 0.02
C VAL A 79 1.35 16.78 0.69
N ILE A 80 0.86 15.66 1.24
CA ILE A 80 -0.40 15.67 1.99
C ILE A 80 -0.12 15.85 3.48
N PRO A 81 -0.71 16.86 4.13
CA PRO A 81 -0.48 17.14 5.54
C PRO A 81 -0.79 15.93 6.46
N GLU A 82 -0.21 15.90 7.68
CA GLU A 82 0.70 16.96 8.14
C GLU A 82 2.18 16.52 8.02
N ILE A 83 2.57 15.43 8.71
CA ILE A 83 3.94 14.90 8.70
C ILE A 83 3.94 13.56 7.98
N LYS A 84 4.93 13.35 7.13
CA LYS A 84 5.14 12.13 6.38
C LYS A 84 6.56 11.57 6.60
N ILE A 85 6.68 10.27 6.44
CA ILE A 85 7.98 9.59 6.46
C ILE A 85 8.42 9.34 5.02
N SER A 86 9.65 9.72 4.69
CA SER A 86 10.32 9.39 3.44
C SER A 86 11.57 8.56 3.68
N ASP A 87 12.21 8.14 2.61
CA ASP A 87 13.57 7.54 2.63
C ASP A 87 14.65 8.48 3.17
N LYS A 88 14.37 9.79 3.19
CA LYS A 88 15.30 10.84 3.70
C LYS A 88 14.97 11.32 5.12
N GLY A 89 13.87 10.86 5.71
CA GLY A 89 13.45 11.23 7.06
C GLY A 89 12.03 11.78 7.14
N LEU A 90 11.73 12.49 8.23
CA LEU A 90 10.43 13.12 8.44
C LEU A 90 10.32 14.41 7.62
N PHE A 91 9.20 14.55 6.94
CA PHE A 91 8.87 15.73 6.14
C PHE A 91 7.62 16.41 6.69
N ASP A 92 7.74 17.68 7.04
CA ASP A 92 6.62 18.53 7.47
C ASP A 92 6.07 19.30 6.27
N VAL A 93 4.83 19.05 5.92
CA VAL A 93 4.18 19.64 4.75
C VAL A 93 3.91 21.14 4.92
N LYS A 94 3.68 21.60 6.16
CA LYS A 94 3.44 23.04 6.43
C LYS A 94 4.71 23.86 6.31
N LEU A 95 5.84 23.31 6.77
CA LEU A 95 7.14 23.93 6.61
C LEU A 95 7.75 23.68 5.23
N PHE A 96 7.24 22.66 4.53
CA PHE A 96 7.75 22.14 3.27
C PHE A 96 9.25 21.79 3.33
N ASP A 97 9.65 21.17 4.44
CA ASP A 97 11.05 20.83 4.71
C ASP A 97 11.15 19.59 5.61
N PHE A 98 12.37 19.03 5.70
CA PHE A 98 12.66 17.93 6.59
C PHE A 98 12.80 18.42 8.03
N ILE A 99 12.28 17.67 8.96
CA ILE A 99 12.36 17.95 10.40
C ILE A 99 13.08 16.83 11.14
N PRO A 100 13.76 17.15 12.26
CA PRO A 100 14.42 16.13 13.07
C PRO A 100 13.39 15.18 13.70
N LEU A 101 13.78 13.91 13.87
CA LEU A 101 12.94 12.89 14.50
C LEU A 101 12.69 13.20 15.99
N PHE A 102 13.64 13.83 16.64
CA PHE A 102 13.57 14.23 18.05
C PHE A 102 13.75 15.74 18.20
N ASN A 103 12.86 16.34 18.95
CA ASN A 103 13.05 17.71 19.41
C ASN A 103 14.22 17.72 20.41
N LYS A 104 15.21 18.53 20.11
CA LYS A 104 16.31 18.79 21.04
C LYS A 104 15.91 19.87 22.02
#